data_77bebd383a2184cd83095d32aaba0add
#
_entry.id   77bebd383a2184cd83095d32aaba0add
#
_cell.length_a   1.000
_cell.length_b   1.000
_cell.length_c   1.000
_cell.angle_alpha   90.00
_cell.angle_beta   90.00
_cell.angle_gamma   90.00
#
_symmetry.space_group_name_H-M   'P 1'
#
loop_
_entity.id
_entity.type
_entity.pdbx_description
1 polymer ?
#
loop_
_entity_poly.entity_id
_entity_poly.type
_entity_poly.pdbx_seq_one_letter_code
_entity_poly.pdbx_strand_id
1 'polypeptide(L)'
;MSDEETFGREFFDGGKKEPWFYRAYSLDEHYPLFQLVSLGMKMYFNPKRVLDVGCAKGFMVKAFREQGIEAWGVDVSEYALSTAPEEVRDYLYKVDLNGDALPFTDGYFDCVTFLGTIECLDDYSKVLSEIRRVLQPGGGLYLRTTFRTDPEDTIRKNVHSRGYWLKEFRRCGFKFLPTWKGPLAHQWSYGTLLFERG
;
A
#
# COMPACT_ATOMS: atom_id res chain seq x y z
N MET A 1 22.26 -3.12 -4.19
CA MET A 1 21.65 -3.01 -2.85
C MET A 1 20.35 -3.80 -2.94
N SER A 2 20.11 -4.74 -2.06
CA SER A 2 18.83 -5.46 -2.02
C SER A 2 17.73 -4.51 -1.54
N ASP A 3 16.46 -4.82 -1.84
CA ASP A 3 15.34 -3.98 -1.36
C ASP A 3 15.29 -3.94 0.18
N GLU A 4 15.68 -5.03 0.85
CA GLU A 4 15.81 -5.07 2.30
C GLU A 4 16.88 -4.10 2.84
N GLU A 5 18.02 -3.96 2.17
CA GLU A 5 19.05 -2.97 2.54
C GLU A 5 18.56 -1.54 2.29
N THR A 6 17.83 -1.31 1.18
CA THR A 6 17.29 -0.01 0.83
C THR A 6 16.22 0.44 1.84
N PHE A 7 15.29 -0.45 2.20
CA PHE A 7 14.19 -0.16 3.12
C PHE A 7 14.48 -0.56 4.56
N GLY A 8 15.73 -0.46 4.99
CA GLY A 8 16.16 -0.72 6.35
C GLY A 8 15.90 0.47 7.31
N ARG A 9 16.58 0.43 8.47
CA ARG A 9 16.47 1.45 9.52
C ARG A 9 16.70 2.87 9.02
N GLU A 10 17.68 3.06 8.14
CA GLU A 10 18.05 4.39 7.62
C GLU A 10 16.89 5.02 6.83
N PHE A 11 16.16 4.23 6.07
CA PHE A 11 15.00 4.69 5.32
C PHE A 11 13.87 5.18 6.24
N PHE A 12 13.54 4.43 7.27
CA PHE A 12 12.40 4.73 8.14
C PHE A 12 12.74 5.72 9.26
N ASP A 13 13.90 5.59 9.90
CA ASP A 13 14.24 6.32 11.13
C ASP A 13 15.65 6.95 11.08
N GLY A 14 16.22 7.07 9.89
CA GLY A 14 17.58 7.58 9.68
C GLY A 14 17.74 9.11 9.74
N GLY A 15 16.68 9.86 10.02
CA GLY A 15 16.75 11.31 10.20
C GLY A 15 16.82 12.11 8.90
N LYS A 16 16.23 11.64 7.80
CA LYS A 16 16.25 12.30 6.47
C LYS A 16 17.65 12.51 5.92
N LYS A 17 18.47 11.49 5.88
CA LYS A 17 19.77 11.55 5.18
C LYS A 17 19.59 11.82 3.69
N GLU A 18 18.48 11.33 3.10
CA GLU A 18 18.08 11.58 1.73
C GLU A 18 16.70 12.25 1.70
N PRO A 19 16.37 13.07 0.69
CA PRO A 19 15.08 13.79 0.64
C PRO A 19 13.83 12.91 0.70
N TRP A 20 13.92 11.68 0.19
CA TRP A 20 12.84 10.69 0.13
C TRP A 20 12.81 9.74 1.35
N PHE A 21 13.81 9.77 2.22
CA PHE A 21 13.81 9.01 3.47
C PHE A 21 12.94 9.70 4.52
N TYR A 22 12.32 8.90 5.38
CA TYR A 22 11.59 9.45 6.50
C TYR A 22 12.57 10.00 7.57
N ARG A 23 12.18 11.09 8.21
CA ARG A 23 12.90 11.58 9.38
C ARG A 23 12.72 10.63 10.57
N ALA A 24 11.46 10.24 10.77
CA ALA A 24 11.04 9.18 11.66
C ALA A 24 9.67 8.69 11.15
N TYR A 25 9.56 7.42 10.79
CA TYR A 25 8.27 6.84 10.43
C TYR A 25 7.55 6.40 11.70
N SER A 26 6.93 7.36 12.37
CA SER A 26 6.30 7.19 13.68
C SER A 26 4.78 7.13 13.61
N LEU A 27 4.19 6.54 14.65
CA LEU A 27 2.74 6.46 14.78
C LEU A 27 2.11 7.87 14.87
N ASP A 28 2.70 8.74 15.69
CA ASP A 28 2.16 10.10 15.93
C ASP A 28 2.05 10.93 14.64
N GLU A 29 3.05 10.79 13.74
CA GLU A 29 3.10 11.57 12.51
C GLU A 29 2.19 11.01 11.41
N HIS A 30 2.11 9.68 11.28
CA HIS A 30 1.49 9.03 10.12
C HIS A 30 0.11 8.43 10.40
N TYR A 31 -0.15 8.02 11.66
CA TYR A 31 -1.35 7.30 12.01
C TYR A 31 -2.67 8.04 11.74
N PRO A 32 -2.78 9.36 12.00
CA PRO A 32 -4.02 10.08 11.69
C PRO A 32 -4.45 9.98 10.22
N LEU A 33 -3.48 9.95 9.28
CA LEU A 33 -3.78 9.75 7.87
C LEU A 33 -4.31 8.33 7.61
N PHE A 34 -3.71 7.32 8.20
CA PHE A 34 -4.14 5.92 8.03
C PHE A 34 -5.52 5.66 8.64
N GLN A 35 -5.82 6.25 9.79
CA GLN A 35 -7.16 6.22 10.38
C GLN A 35 -8.20 6.81 9.43
N LEU A 36 -7.87 7.93 8.81
CA LEU A 36 -8.78 8.61 7.89
C LEU A 36 -8.99 7.81 6.59
N VAL A 37 -7.92 7.23 6.03
CA VAL A 37 -7.99 6.37 4.85
C VAL A 37 -8.80 5.10 5.16
N SER A 38 -8.51 4.42 6.26
CA SER A 38 -9.21 3.19 6.65
C SER A 38 -10.70 3.44 6.91
N LEU A 39 -11.06 4.57 7.53
CA LEU A 39 -12.45 4.98 7.70
C LEU A 39 -13.13 5.22 6.35
N GLY A 40 -12.47 5.91 5.43
CA GLY A 40 -12.99 6.13 4.07
C GLY A 40 -13.20 4.81 3.31
N MET A 41 -12.25 3.88 3.42
CA MET A 41 -12.36 2.54 2.83
C MET A 41 -13.51 1.75 3.44
N LYS A 42 -13.67 1.80 4.77
CA LYS A 42 -14.80 1.18 5.47
C LYS A 42 -16.15 1.72 4.96
N MET A 43 -16.26 3.02 4.81
CA MET A 43 -17.50 3.66 4.34
C MET A 43 -17.82 3.34 2.87
N TYR A 44 -16.78 3.19 2.03
CA TYR A 44 -16.96 3.00 0.59
C TYR A 44 -17.13 1.53 0.21
N PHE A 45 -16.26 0.64 0.71
CA PHE A 45 -16.23 -0.78 0.36
C PHE A 45 -16.85 -1.68 1.43
N ASN A 46 -16.98 -1.19 2.67
CA ASN A 46 -17.40 -1.98 3.84
C ASN A 46 -16.68 -3.35 3.94
N PRO A 47 -15.33 -3.37 3.89
CA PRO A 47 -14.56 -4.59 3.79
C PRO A 47 -14.61 -5.39 5.11
N LYS A 48 -14.45 -6.70 4.99
CA LYS A 48 -14.26 -7.62 6.13
C LYS A 48 -12.80 -8.02 6.29
N ARG A 49 -12.12 -8.26 5.17
CA ARG A 49 -10.71 -8.70 5.12
C ARG A 49 -9.91 -7.81 4.19
N VAL A 50 -8.88 -7.17 4.73
CA VAL A 50 -8.04 -6.21 4.02
C VAL A 50 -6.60 -6.68 4.02
N LEU A 51 -5.91 -6.54 2.89
CA LEU A 51 -4.45 -6.66 2.78
C LEU A 51 -3.83 -5.29 2.50
N ASP A 52 -2.81 -4.93 3.28
CA ASP A 52 -1.95 -3.77 3.02
C ASP A 52 -0.65 -4.23 2.38
N VAL A 53 -0.42 -3.88 1.12
CA VAL A 53 0.75 -4.27 0.33
C VAL A 53 1.81 -3.18 0.41
N GLY A 54 2.99 -3.51 0.95
CA GLY A 54 4.00 -2.53 1.35
C GLY A 54 3.61 -1.82 2.65
N CYS A 55 3.31 -2.62 3.68
CA CYS A 55 2.68 -2.15 4.92
C CYS A 55 3.62 -1.42 5.88
N ALA A 56 4.93 -1.40 5.61
CA ALA A 56 5.93 -0.81 6.51
C ALA A 56 5.76 -1.29 7.97
N LYS A 57 5.61 -0.38 8.92
CA LYS A 57 5.37 -0.69 10.35
C LYS A 57 3.91 -1.07 10.66
N GLY A 58 3.08 -1.42 9.68
CA GLY A 58 1.73 -1.93 9.87
C GLY A 58 0.70 -0.93 10.40
N PHE A 59 0.92 0.37 10.24
CA PHE A 59 0.01 1.39 10.78
C PHE A 59 -1.37 1.36 10.10
N MET A 60 -1.44 1.04 8.80
CA MET A 60 -2.71 0.86 8.10
C MET A 60 -3.44 -0.40 8.60
N VAL A 61 -2.70 -1.50 8.81
CA VAL A 61 -3.23 -2.74 9.40
C VAL A 61 -3.85 -2.45 10.77
N LYS A 62 -3.12 -1.70 11.63
CA LYS A 62 -3.64 -1.25 12.93
C LYS A 62 -4.94 -0.45 12.78
N ALA A 63 -4.97 0.52 11.87
CA ALA A 63 -6.14 1.37 11.67
C ALA A 63 -7.40 0.59 11.23
N PHE A 64 -7.26 -0.44 10.40
CA PHE A 64 -8.37 -1.33 10.05
C PHE A 64 -8.80 -2.20 11.21
N ARG A 65 -7.85 -2.81 11.93
CA ARG A 65 -8.15 -3.70 13.06
C ARG A 65 -8.86 -2.99 14.20
N GLU A 66 -8.50 -1.75 14.51
CA GLU A 66 -9.21 -0.90 15.50
C GLU A 66 -10.67 -0.62 15.11
N GLN A 67 -11.00 -0.72 13.82
CA GLN A 67 -12.38 -0.60 13.33
C GLN A 67 -13.13 -1.94 13.28
N GLY A 68 -12.54 -3.01 13.80
CA GLY A 68 -13.11 -4.37 13.78
C GLY A 68 -13.02 -5.06 12.42
N ILE A 69 -12.13 -4.61 11.54
CA ILE A 69 -11.89 -5.22 10.23
C ILE A 69 -10.66 -6.13 10.34
N GLU A 70 -10.76 -7.36 9.84
CA GLU A 70 -9.61 -8.25 9.75
C GLU A 70 -8.61 -7.68 8.73
N ALA A 71 -7.36 -7.46 9.14
CA ALA A 71 -6.36 -6.87 8.28
C ALA A 71 -5.00 -7.53 8.46
N TRP A 72 -4.28 -7.68 7.35
CA TRP A 72 -2.93 -8.21 7.26
C TRP A 72 -2.07 -7.26 6.46
N GLY A 73 -0.75 -7.39 6.63
CA GLY A 73 0.22 -6.60 5.87
C GLY A 73 1.38 -7.43 5.35
N VAL A 74 1.95 -7.01 4.24
CA VAL A 74 3.20 -7.59 3.69
C VAL A 74 4.19 -6.48 3.39
N ASP A 75 5.47 -6.71 3.72
CA ASP A 75 6.57 -5.79 3.42
C ASP A 75 7.88 -6.56 3.29
N VAL A 76 8.86 -6.01 2.57
CA VAL A 76 10.20 -6.59 2.46
C VAL A 76 11.07 -6.27 3.67
N SER A 77 10.80 -5.17 4.36
CA SER A 77 11.61 -4.63 5.44
C SER A 77 11.44 -5.37 6.75
N GLU A 78 12.39 -6.21 7.12
CA GLU A 78 12.42 -6.84 8.43
C GLU A 78 12.49 -5.80 9.57
N TYR A 79 13.22 -4.70 9.33
CA TYR A 79 13.28 -3.61 10.30
C TYR A 79 11.89 -3.01 10.58
N ALA A 80 11.14 -2.68 9.52
CA ALA A 80 9.81 -2.10 9.68
C ALA A 80 8.86 -3.06 10.38
N LEU A 81 8.83 -4.33 9.97
CA LEU A 81 7.99 -5.37 10.55
C LEU A 81 8.31 -5.60 12.03
N SER A 82 9.60 -5.69 12.39
CA SER A 82 10.04 -5.93 13.78
C SER A 82 9.77 -4.74 14.71
N THR A 83 9.72 -3.52 14.16
CA THR A 83 9.44 -2.28 14.92
C THR A 83 7.98 -1.84 14.84
N ALA A 84 7.11 -2.65 14.24
CA ALA A 84 5.68 -2.43 14.21
C ALA A 84 5.06 -2.44 15.62
N PRO A 85 3.91 -1.80 15.85
CA PRO A 85 3.14 -1.94 17.08
C PRO A 85 2.88 -3.41 17.42
N GLU A 86 3.07 -3.79 18.68
CA GLU A 86 3.02 -5.19 19.14
C GLU A 86 1.71 -5.89 18.75
N GLU A 87 0.61 -5.18 18.87
CA GLU A 87 -0.73 -5.67 18.60
C GLU A 87 -1.02 -6.06 17.14
N VAL A 88 -0.14 -5.70 16.20
CA VAL A 88 -0.31 -6.05 14.78
C VAL A 88 0.78 -6.97 14.22
N ARG A 89 1.87 -7.21 14.94
CA ARG A 89 3.02 -7.97 14.42
C ARG A 89 2.65 -9.36 13.90
N ASP A 90 1.75 -10.07 14.57
CA ASP A 90 1.31 -11.41 14.19
C ASP A 90 0.54 -11.43 12.85
N TYR A 91 0.15 -10.27 12.33
CA TYR A 91 -0.57 -10.10 11.07
C TYR A 91 0.29 -9.54 9.95
N LEU A 92 1.59 -9.38 10.20
CA LEU A 92 2.54 -8.85 9.22
C LEU A 92 3.47 -9.96 8.73
N TYR A 93 3.68 -10.02 7.42
CA TYR A 93 4.51 -11.05 6.78
C TYR A 93 5.63 -10.42 5.96
N LYS A 94 6.83 -10.99 6.05
CA LYS A 94 7.93 -10.59 5.19
C LYS A 94 7.76 -11.19 3.80
N VAL A 95 7.66 -10.32 2.78
CA VAL A 95 7.48 -10.69 1.37
C VAL A 95 8.26 -9.74 0.48
N ASP A 96 9.08 -10.26 -0.41
CA ASP A 96 9.69 -9.49 -1.48
C ASP A 96 8.73 -9.41 -2.68
N LEU A 97 8.10 -8.24 -2.87
CA LEU A 97 7.13 -8.01 -3.93
C LEU A 97 7.71 -8.08 -5.35
N ASN A 98 9.03 -8.04 -5.52
CA ASN A 98 9.68 -8.21 -6.81
C ASN A 98 9.80 -9.69 -7.23
N GLY A 99 9.69 -10.63 -6.29
CA GLY A 99 9.93 -12.06 -6.57
C GLY A 99 8.94 -13.05 -5.99
N ASP A 100 8.43 -12.77 -4.79
CA ASP A 100 7.62 -13.71 -4.03
C ASP A 100 6.14 -13.68 -4.41
N ALA A 101 5.47 -14.82 -4.23
CA ALA A 101 4.02 -14.87 -4.21
C ALA A 101 3.48 -14.37 -2.86
N LEU A 102 2.31 -13.74 -2.86
CA LEU A 102 1.63 -13.38 -1.63
C LEU A 102 1.15 -14.65 -0.88
N PRO A 103 1.43 -14.79 0.43
CA PRO A 103 1.17 -16.03 1.20
C PRO A 103 -0.32 -16.20 1.57
N PHE A 104 -1.21 -15.91 0.64
CA PHE A 104 -2.65 -15.98 0.82
C PHE A 104 -3.32 -16.72 -0.34
N THR A 105 -4.47 -17.34 -0.05
CA THR A 105 -5.26 -18.06 -1.06
C THR A 105 -5.97 -17.09 -2.02
N ASP A 106 -6.37 -17.61 -3.18
CA ASP A 106 -7.12 -16.86 -4.18
C ASP A 106 -8.42 -16.31 -3.61
N GLY A 107 -8.70 -15.04 -3.89
CA GLY A 107 -9.95 -14.39 -3.48
C GLY A 107 -10.13 -14.27 -1.96
N TYR A 108 -9.06 -14.31 -1.18
CA TYR A 108 -9.14 -14.23 0.28
C TYR A 108 -9.59 -12.87 0.79
N PHE A 109 -9.16 -11.79 0.12
CA PHE A 109 -9.42 -10.41 0.52
C PHE A 109 -10.56 -9.80 -0.29
N ASP A 110 -11.37 -8.99 0.37
CA ASP A 110 -12.38 -8.15 -0.26
C ASP A 110 -11.89 -6.71 -0.51
N CYS A 111 -10.75 -6.35 0.08
CA CYS A 111 -10.10 -5.07 -0.20
C CYS A 111 -8.58 -5.16 -0.09
N VAL A 112 -7.87 -4.37 -0.90
CA VAL A 112 -6.41 -4.21 -0.85
C VAL A 112 -6.06 -2.74 -0.79
N THR A 113 -5.09 -2.37 0.06
CA THR A 113 -4.42 -1.07 0.05
C THR A 113 -3.00 -1.22 -0.51
N PHE A 114 -2.56 -0.25 -1.32
CA PHE A 114 -1.26 -0.25 -1.98
C PHE A 114 -0.75 1.20 -2.04
N LEU A 115 -0.03 1.62 -0.99
CA LEU A 115 0.31 3.01 -0.75
C LEU A 115 1.82 3.25 -0.78
N GLY A 116 2.28 4.07 -1.73
CA GLY A 116 3.66 4.51 -1.78
C GLY A 116 4.68 3.39 -2.05
N THR A 117 4.25 2.29 -2.65
CA THR A 117 5.06 1.07 -2.84
C THR A 117 5.30 0.74 -4.31
N ILE A 118 4.26 0.86 -5.16
CA ILE A 118 4.36 0.48 -6.58
C ILE A 118 5.46 1.23 -7.32
N GLU A 119 5.71 2.47 -6.95
CA GLU A 119 6.77 3.29 -7.53
C GLU A 119 8.19 2.78 -7.22
N CYS A 120 8.35 1.99 -6.17
CA CYS A 120 9.65 1.48 -5.72
C CYS A 120 10.02 0.11 -6.33
N LEU A 121 9.07 -0.60 -6.92
CA LEU A 121 9.28 -1.95 -7.45
C LEU A 121 10.10 -1.95 -8.76
N ASP A 122 10.85 -3.01 -8.99
CA ASP A 122 11.54 -3.23 -10.27
C ASP A 122 10.55 -3.64 -11.36
N ASP A 123 9.65 -4.58 -11.05
CA ASP A 123 8.58 -5.06 -11.92
C ASP A 123 7.26 -5.16 -11.15
N TYR A 124 6.41 -4.17 -11.33
CA TYR A 124 5.08 -4.15 -10.70
C TYR A 124 4.08 -5.13 -11.31
N SER A 125 4.37 -5.74 -12.47
CA SER A 125 3.42 -6.63 -13.16
C SER A 125 3.12 -7.88 -12.34
N LYS A 126 4.13 -8.43 -11.66
CA LYS A 126 4.01 -9.60 -10.79
C LYS A 126 3.11 -9.28 -9.59
N VAL A 127 3.39 -8.20 -8.88
CA VAL A 127 2.59 -7.83 -7.72
C VAL A 127 1.15 -7.51 -8.09
N LEU A 128 0.89 -6.87 -9.24
CA LEU A 128 -0.48 -6.64 -9.71
C LEU A 128 -1.22 -7.94 -10.03
N SER A 129 -0.51 -8.94 -10.58
CA SER A 129 -1.07 -10.28 -10.78
C SER A 129 -1.44 -10.96 -9.46
N GLU A 130 -0.55 -10.87 -8.47
CA GLU A 130 -0.76 -11.44 -7.13
C GLU A 130 -1.88 -10.69 -6.37
N ILE A 131 -1.90 -9.35 -6.40
CA ILE A 131 -3.02 -8.57 -5.84
C ILE A 131 -4.34 -9.01 -6.47
N ARG A 132 -4.37 -9.16 -7.81
CA ARG A 132 -5.57 -9.64 -8.50
C ARG A 132 -5.94 -11.05 -8.09
N ARG A 133 -4.97 -11.94 -7.86
CA ARG A 133 -5.21 -13.31 -7.43
C ARG A 133 -5.86 -13.36 -6.03
N VAL A 134 -5.28 -12.65 -5.06
CA VAL A 134 -5.75 -12.70 -3.66
C VAL A 134 -7.00 -11.87 -3.40
N LEU A 135 -7.29 -10.87 -4.24
CA LEU A 135 -8.50 -10.06 -4.16
C LEU A 135 -9.68 -10.81 -4.77
N GLN A 136 -10.82 -10.88 -4.11
CA GLN A 136 -12.03 -11.51 -4.65
C GLN A 136 -12.58 -10.74 -5.88
N PRO A 137 -13.32 -11.38 -6.79
CA PRO A 137 -14.04 -10.67 -7.85
C PRO A 137 -14.95 -9.57 -7.26
N GLY A 138 -14.90 -8.37 -7.84
CA GLY A 138 -15.61 -7.21 -7.29
C GLY A 138 -14.97 -6.57 -6.06
N GLY A 139 -13.85 -7.12 -5.58
CA GLY A 139 -13.10 -6.55 -4.44
C GLY A 139 -12.42 -5.24 -4.79
N GLY A 140 -12.27 -4.36 -3.80
CA GLY A 140 -11.74 -3.00 -3.95
C GLY A 140 -10.23 -2.93 -3.85
N LEU A 141 -9.61 -2.06 -4.65
CA LEU A 141 -8.19 -1.74 -4.55
C LEU A 141 -8.01 -0.22 -4.41
N TYR A 142 -7.37 0.19 -3.32
CA TYR A 142 -6.95 1.55 -3.06
C TYR A 142 -5.48 1.71 -3.39
N LEU A 143 -5.17 2.45 -4.46
CA LEU A 143 -3.81 2.80 -4.85
C LEU A 143 -3.51 4.24 -4.47
N ARG A 144 -2.39 4.47 -3.82
CA ARG A 144 -1.78 5.80 -3.68
C ARG A 144 -0.35 5.73 -4.18
N THR A 145 -0.01 6.58 -5.17
CA THR A 145 1.34 6.67 -5.74
C THR A 145 1.65 8.10 -6.15
N THR A 146 2.91 8.41 -6.39
CA THR A 146 3.31 9.72 -6.91
C THR A 146 3.20 9.76 -8.44
N PHE A 147 2.82 10.93 -8.97
CA PHE A 147 2.81 11.23 -10.41
C PHE A 147 3.90 12.22 -10.81
N ARG A 148 4.75 12.60 -9.86
CA ARG A 148 5.85 13.56 -10.08
C ARG A 148 7.17 12.85 -10.00
N THR A 149 7.98 12.99 -11.03
CA THR A 149 9.37 12.55 -11.05
C THR A 149 10.24 13.58 -10.31
N ASP A 150 11.18 13.07 -9.53
CA ASP A 150 12.30 13.84 -9.01
C ASP A 150 13.58 13.23 -9.61
N PRO A 151 14.38 13.99 -10.37
CA PRO A 151 15.60 13.46 -10.99
C PRO A 151 16.64 12.94 -9.99
N GLU A 152 16.57 13.38 -8.74
CA GLU A 152 17.48 12.96 -7.69
C GLU A 152 16.97 11.72 -6.93
N ASP A 153 15.70 11.31 -7.17
CA ASP A 153 15.11 10.16 -6.51
C ASP A 153 15.64 8.86 -7.10
N THR A 154 16.43 8.15 -6.33
CA THR A 154 17.05 6.87 -6.72
C THR A 154 16.22 5.65 -6.31
N ILE A 155 15.15 5.85 -5.55
CA ILE A 155 14.31 4.77 -5.00
C ILE A 155 13.09 4.51 -5.87
N ARG A 156 12.43 5.59 -6.32
CA ARG A 156 11.20 5.47 -7.10
C ARG A 156 11.49 5.26 -8.57
N LYS A 157 11.33 4.02 -9.03
CA LYS A 157 11.64 3.56 -10.40
C LYS A 157 10.44 3.69 -11.34
N ASN A 158 9.20 3.57 -10.82
CA ASN A 158 7.96 3.54 -11.59
C ASN A 158 7.09 4.77 -11.30
N VAL A 159 7.59 5.94 -11.67
CA VAL A 159 6.83 7.19 -11.56
C VAL A 159 6.21 7.53 -12.90
N HIS A 160 4.90 7.36 -13.00
CA HIS A 160 4.15 7.54 -14.24
C HIS A 160 2.95 8.47 -14.06
N SER A 161 2.42 8.99 -15.18
CA SER A 161 1.22 9.81 -15.15
C SER A 161 0.00 9.03 -14.66
N ARG A 162 -1.01 9.76 -14.16
CA ARG A 162 -2.31 9.17 -13.81
C ARG A 162 -2.92 8.37 -14.97
N GLY A 163 -2.82 8.90 -16.21
CA GLY A 163 -3.35 8.22 -17.41
C GLY A 163 -2.65 6.89 -17.70
N TYR A 164 -1.34 6.82 -17.46
CA TYR A 164 -0.57 5.58 -17.57
C TYR A 164 -1.13 4.51 -16.61
N TRP A 165 -1.24 4.83 -15.32
CA TRP A 165 -1.74 3.89 -14.32
C TRP A 165 -3.17 3.41 -14.61
N LEU A 166 -4.07 4.30 -15.05
CA LEU A 166 -5.42 3.90 -15.44
C LEU A 166 -5.42 2.88 -16.57
N LYS A 167 -4.51 3.01 -17.54
CA LYS A 167 -4.37 2.07 -18.66
C LYS A 167 -3.79 0.73 -18.19
N GLU A 168 -2.72 0.78 -17.38
CA GLU A 168 -2.04 -0.42 -16.87
C GLU A 168 -2.94 -1.26 -15.95
N PHE A 169 -3.60 -0.65 -14.99
CA PHE A 169 -4.53 -1.37 -14.12
C PHE A 169 -5.69 -2.00 -14.92
N ARG A 170 -6.21 -1.30 -15.93
CA ARG A 170 -7.22 -1.88 -16.85
C ARG A 170 -6.67 -3.10 -17.58
N ARG A 171 -5.43 -3.04 -18.08
CA ARG A 171 -4.76 -4.17 -18.75
C ARG A 171 -4.60 -5.38 -17.80
N CYS A 172 -4.38 -5.13 -16.53
CA CYS A 172 -4.28 -6.15 -15.49
C CYS A 172 -5.65 -6.62 -14.95
N GLY A 173 -6.78 -6.22 -15.57
CA GLY A 173 -8.11 -6.70 -15.21
C GLY A 173 -8.76 -5.94 -14.05
N PHE A 174 -8.33 -4.71 -13.79
CA PHE A 174 -8.98 -3.82 -12.82
C PHE A 174 -9.82 -2.77 -13.53
N LYS A 175 -10.98 -2.47 -12.96
CA LYS A 175 -11.87 -1.42 -13.41
C LYS A 175 -11.71 -0.19 -12.53
N PHE A 176 -11.44 0.96 -13.13
CA PHE A 176 -11.36 2.22 -12.39
C PHE A 176 -12.74 2.60 -11.83
N LEU A 177 -12.75 2.94 -10.54
CA LEU A 177 -13.92 3.50 -9.87
C LEU A 177 -13.80 5.03 -9.81
N PRO A 178 -14.88 5.77 -10.08
CA PRO A 178 -14.87 7.21 -9.89
C PRO A 178 -14.60 7.53 -8.41
N THR A 179 -13.79 8.54 -8.17
CA THR A 179 -13.47 8.97 -6.80
C THR A 179 -14.76 9.25 -6.01
N TRP A 180 -14.81 8.72 -4.81
CA TRP A 180 -15.90 8.99 -3.89
C TRP A 180 -16.04 10.49 -3.60
N LYS A 181 -17.27 11.01 -3.64
CA LYS A 181 -17.59 12.43 -3.44
C LYS A 181 -17.96 12.79 -2.00
N GLY A 182 -17.58 11.95 -1.05
CA GLY A 182 -17.86 12.16 0.37
C GLY A 182 -16.91 13.17 1.05
N PRO A 183 -16.99 13.32 2.38
CA PRO A 183 -16.20 14.31 3.15
C PRO A 183 -14.68 14.18 3.00
N LEU A 184 -14.20 13.03 2.58
CA LEU A 184 -12.77 12.73 2.38
C LEU A 184 -12.32 12.88 0.91
N ALA A 185 -13.18 13.37 0.01
CA ALA A 185 -12.89 13.45 -1.42
C ALA A 185 -11.61 14.24 -1.74
N HIS A 186 -11.30 15.27 -0.95
CA HIS A 186 -10.09 16.07 -1.13
C HIS A 186 -8.80 15.33 -0.84
N GLN A 187 -8.83 14.33 0.06
CA GLN A 187 -7.65 13.49 0.36
C GLN A 187 -7.42 12.41 -0.68
N TRP A 188 -8.45 12.08 -1.45
CA TRP A 188 -8.40 11.10 -2.52
C TRP A 188 -8.00 11.72 -3.87
N SER A 189 -7.90 13.04 -3.96
CA SER A 189 -7.74 13.75 -5.25
C SER A 189 -6.31 13.81 -5.78
N TYR A 190 -5.29 13.61 -4.95
CA TYR A 190 -3.90 13.71 -5.36
C TYR A 190 -3.16 12.40 -5.15
N GLY A 191 -2.71 11.78 -6.25
CA GLY A 191 -1.96 10.53 -6.19
C GLY A 191 -2.78 9.28 -5.83
N THR A 192 -4.11 9.40 -5.71
CA THR A 192 -5.00 8.29 -5.31
C THR A 192 -5.89 7.82 -6.44
N LEU A 193 -5.97 6.51 -6.60
CA LEU A 193 -6.85 5.83 -7.57
C LEU A 193 -7.58 4.68 -6.87
N LEU A 194 -8.87 4.53 -7.17
CA LEU A 194 -9.68 3.41 -6.72
C LEU A 194 -10.01 2.50 -7.89
N PHE A 195 -9.90 1.21 -7.64
CA PHE A 195 -10.21 0.18 -8.61
C PHE A 195 -11.07 -0.91 -7.99
N GLU A 196 -11.69 -1.69 -8.86
CA GLU A 196 -12.41 -2.91 -8.55
C GLU A 196 -11.82 -4.04 -9.40
N ARG A 197 -11.63 -5.23 -8.82
CA ARG A 197 -11.27 -6.41 -9.60
C ARG A 197 -12.42 -6.79 -10.53
N GLY A 198 -12.18 -6.71 -11.84
CA GLY A 198 -13.08 -7.21 -12.86
C GLY A 198 -13.13 -8.73 -12.94
#